data_bf6486f73cbaa61a892fc3960f46f479
#
_entry.id   bf6486f73cbaa61a892fc3960f46f479
#
_cell.length_a   1.000
_cell.length_b   1.000
_cell.length_c   1.000
_cell.angle_alpha   90.00
_cell.angle_beta   90.00
_cell.angle_gamma   90.00
#
_symmetry.space_group_name_H-M   'P 1'
#
loop_
_entity.id
_entity.type
_entity.pdbx_description
1 polymer ?
#
loop_
_entity_poly.entity_id
_entity_poly.type
_entity_poly.pdbx_seq_one_letter_code
_entity_poly.pdbx_strand_id
1 'polypeptide(L)'
;GLTPAKELPAADGTNWTARNAMHDLNPLRGAGQLQRGELVFRAHEPGAKGYALPSRYASSADRRDYYHVGVVMQTNPLRILHCSSGGVKADTSVSRWQFHGMLTMFAGRMGLMQIGDSGDAVKGLQSALMAAGFPLPLHGADGDFGAETEQALRQFQQKSGLIASGAADAETLAALRLLNG
;
A
#
# COMPACT_ATOMS: atom_id res chain seq x y z
N GLY A 1 9.27 0.32 -24.68
CA GLY A 1 9.82 -0.89 -24.08
C GLY A 1 9.94 -0.65 -22.59
N LEU A 2 9.20 -1.44 -21.78
CA LEU A 2 9.38 -1.46 -20.33
C LEU A 2 10.78 -2.01 -20.07
N THR A 3 11.62 -1.23 -19.40
CA THR A 3 12.88 -1.72 -18.84
C THR A 3 12.54 -2.88 -17.91
N PRO A 4 13.15 -4.06 -18.05
CA PRO A 4 12.91 -5.14 -17.13
C PRO A 4 13.21 -4.65 -15.71
N ALA A 5 12.31 -4.94 -14.77
CA ALA A 5 12.53 -4.65 -13.37
C ALA A 5 13.89 -5.26 -12.99
N LYS A 6 14.79 -4.40 -12.50
CA LYS A 6 16.08 -4.84 -11.98
C LYS A 6 15.79 -5.93 -10.96
N GLU A 7 16.24 -7.15 -11.24
CA GLU A 7 16.03 -8.28 -10.33
C GLU A 7 16.45 -7.84 -8.93
N LEU A 8 15.52 -7.92 -7.99
CA LEU A 8 15.85 -7.70 -6.58
C LEU A 8 16.88 -8.77 -6.20
N PRO A 9 18.01 -8.40 -5.59
CA PRO A 9 19.02 -9.37 -5.20
C PRO A 9 18.37 -10.48 -4.37
N ALA A 10 18.42 -11.70 -4.84
CA ALA A 10 17.69 -12.85 -4.32
C ALA A 10 18.06 -13.27 -2.88
N ALA A 11 18.96 -12.56 -2.21
CA ALA A 11 19.60 -13.06 -1.00
C ALA A 11 19.39 -12.25 0.28
N ASP A 12 18.70 -11.11 0.25
CA ASP A 12 18.82 -10.19 1.39
C ASP A 12 17.65 -10.20 2.38
N GLY A 13 16.56 -10.90 2.04
CA GLY A 13 15.47 -11.15 2.97
C GLY A 13 14.87 -9.89 3.62
N THR A 14 14.28 -10.09 4.77
CA THR A 14 13.53 -9.06 5.50
C THR A 14 14.40 -7.85 5.90
N ASN A 15 15.65 -8.07 6.29
CA ASN A 15 16.59 -7.02 6.66
C ASN A 15 16.91 -6.07 5.49
N TRP A 16 17.07 -6.62 4.29
CA TRP A 16 17.28 -5.83 3.08
C TRP A 16 16.03 -5.04 2.72
N THR A 17 14.87 -5.71 2.71
CA THR A 17 13.59 -5.08 2.38
C THR A 17 13.31 -3.87 3.27
N ALA A 18 13.45 -4.03 4.59
CA ALA A 18 13.20 -2.97 5.56
C ALA A 18 14.09 -1.73 5.33
N ARG A 19 15.36 -1.91 4.88
CA ARG A 19 16.31 -0.80 4.73
C ARG A 19 16.35 -0.17 3.35
N ASN A 20 16.06 -0.96 2.30
CA ASN A 20 16.35 -0.54 0.93
C ASN A 20 15.12 -0.47 0.04
N ALA A 21 14.05 -1.18 0.37
CA ALA A 21 12.86 -1.24 -0.46
C ALA A 21 11.68 -0.42 0.08
N MET A 22 11.76 0.02 1.34
CA MET A 22 10.69 0.81 1.97
C MET A 22 10.84 2.28 1.63
N HIS A 23 9.72 2.94 1.29
CA HIS A 23 9.65 4.39 1.16
C HIS A 23 9.77 5.05 2.54
N ASP A 24 8.93 4.58 3.47
CA ASP A 24 8.95 4.96 4.87
C ASP A 24 8.87 3.70 5.72
N LEU A 25 9.63 3.65 6.79
CA LEU A 25 9.55 2.60 7.79
C LEU A 25 9.30 3.24 9.15
N ASN A 26 8.06 3.14 9.60
CA ASN A 26 7.58 3.82 10.80
C ASN A 26 7.29 2.84 11.93
N PRO A 27 7.42 3.25 13.20
CA PRO A 27 6.97 2.46 14.33
C PRO A 27 5.45 2.25 14.27
N LEU A 28 5.00 1.01 14.40
CA LEU A 28 3.58 0.64 14.42
C LEU A 28 3.05 0.72 15.86
N ARG A 29 2.08 1.60 16.09
CA ARG A 29 1.46 1.82 17.41
C ARG A 29 0.03 1.28 17.50
N GLY A 30 -0.62 1.03 16.36
CA GLY A 30 -1.98 0.53 16.33
C GLY A 30 -2.47 0.24 14.91
N ALA A 31 -3.52 -0.57 14.79
CA ALA A 31 -4.08 -1.00 13.50
C ALA A 31 -4.60 0.17 12.65
N GLY A 32 -5.04 1.26 13.27
CA GLY A 32 -5.53 2.45 12.57
C GLY A 32 -4.47 3.20 11.75
N GLN A 33 -3.19 2.87 11.92
CA GLN A 33 -2.11 3.42 11.10
C GLN A 33 -1.92 2.65 9.78
N LEU A 34 -2.43 1.42 9.71
CA LEU A 34 -2.17 0.53 8.58
C LEU A 34 -3.05 0.85 7.37
N GLN A 35 -2.45 0.67 6.20
CA GLN A 35 -3.13 0.71 4.92
C GLN A 35 -2.95 -0.62 4.18
N ARG A 36 -3.93 -0.98 3.35
CA ARG A 36 -3.83 -2.17 2.52
C ARG A 36 -2.61 -2.06 1.59
N GLY A 37 -1.85 -3.14 1.49
CA GLY A 37 -0.62 -3.21 0.69
C GLY A 37 0.65 -2.80 1.42
N GLU A 38 0.55 -2.24 2.63
CA GLU A 38 1.73 -2.01 3.45
C GLU A 38 2.38 -3.31 3.90
N LEU A 39 3.69 -3.22 4.11
CA LEU A 39 4.44 -4.26 4.80
C LEU A 39 4.51 -3.93 6.29
N VAL A 40 4.43 -4.97 7.10
CA VAL A 40 4.67 -4.89 8.55
C VAL A 40 5.85 -5.77 8.91
N PHE A 41 6.61 -5.35 9.91
CA PHE A 41 7.86 -6.01 10.27
C PHE A 41 7.92 -6.32 11.77
N ARG A 42 8.57 -7.46 12.07
CA ARG A 42 9.07 -7.78 13.42
C ARG A 42 10.56 -7.56 13.44
N ALA A 43 11.05 -6.95 14.51
CA ALA A 43 12.46 -6.67 14.68
C ALA A 43 12.94 -6.99 16.10
N HIS A 44 14.20 -7.37 16.22
CA HIS A 44 14.92 -7.41 17.49
C HIS A 44 15.76 -6.14 17.62
N GLU A 45 15.71 -5.50 18.78
CA GLU A 45 16.63 -4.44 19.13
C GLU A 45 18.02 -5.01 19.40
N PRO A 46 19.10 -4.24 19.21
CA PRO A 46 20.45 -4.68 19.54
C PRO A 46 20.55 -5.22 20.96
N GLY A 47 21.11 -6.42 21.11
CA GLY A 47 21.24 -7.10 22.40
C GLY A 47 20.01 -7.87 22.88
N ALA A 48 18.88 -7.81 22.18
CA ALA A 48 17.71 -8.62 22.53
C ALA A 48 17.94 -10.11 22.27
N LYS A 49 17.22 -10.98 22.99
CA LYS A 49 17.25 -12.42 22.73
C LYS A 49 16.80 -12.70 21.29
N GLY A 50 17.60 -13.46 20.56
CA GLY A 50 17.35 -13.80 19.16
C GLY A 50 17.87 -12.76 18.16
N TYR A 51 18.49 -11.67 18.62
CA TYR A 51 19.16 -10.70 17.75
C TYR A 51 20.28 -11.37 16.93
N ALA A 52 20.17 -11.31 15.61
CA ALA A 52 21.10 -11.95 14.67
C ALA A 52 21.29 -11.07 13.42
N LEU A 53 21.61 -9.78 13.61
CA LEU A 53 21.82 -8.86 12.51
C LEU A 53 23.00 -9.32 11.64
N PRO A 54 22.80 -9.51 10.32
CA PRO A 54 23.90 -9.86 9.42
C PRO A 54 25.01 -8.81 9.45
N SER A 55 26.27 -9.28 9.43
CA SER A 55 27.48 -8.43 9.59
C SER A 55 27.55 -7.27 8.59
N ARG A 56 27.02 -7.43 7.37
CA ARG A 56 26.93 -6.38 6.35
C ARG A 56 26.12 -5.16 6.80
N TYR A 57 25.24 -5.29 7.81
CA TYR A 57 24.47 -4.18 8.38
C TYR A 57 25.01 -3.66 9.72
N ALA A 58 26.14 -4.18 10.20
CA ALA A 58 26.70 -3.81 11.50
C ALA A 58 27.05 -2.30 11.60
N SER A 59 27.36 -1.65 10.47
CA SER A 59 27.63 -0.21 10.38
C SER A 59 26.42 0.64 9.97
N SER A 60 25.24 0.04 9.78
CA SER A 60 24.02 0.78 9.44
C SER A 60 23.59 1.68 10.61
N ALA A 61 23.04 2.85 10.30
CA ALA A 61 22.43 3.73 11.31
C ALA A 61 21.30 3.03 12.07
N ASP A 62 20.47 2.27 11.33
CA ASP A 62 19.49 1.36 11.91
C ASP A 62 20.09 -0.03 12.10
N ARG A 63 20.33 -0.41 13.36
CA ARG A 63 20.94 -1.67 13.74
C ARG A 63 19.93 -2.74 14.20
N ARG A 64 18.63 -2.54 13.96
CA ARG A 64 17.60 -3.54 14.27
C ARG A 64 17.78 -4.75 13.36
N ASP A 65 17.47 -5.93 13.89
CA ASP A 65 17.40 -7.16 13.11
C ASP A 65 15.95 -7.40 12.70
N TYR A 66 15.59 -7.06 11.47
CA TYR A 66 14.26 -7.30 10.90
C TYR A 66 14.17 -8.76 10.45
N TYR A 67 13.61 -9.60 11.29
CA TYR A 67 13.60 -11.05 11.08
C TYR A 67 12.31 -11.59 10.46
N HIS A 68 11.24 -10.80 10.39
CA HIS A 68 9.95 -11.25 9.85
C HIS A 68 9.17 -10.13 9.19
N VAL A 69 8.44 -10.48 8.13
CA VAL A 69 7.62 -9.53 7.36
C VAL A 69 6.24 -10.12 7.08
N GLY A 70 5.23 -9.27 7.05
CA GLY A 70 3.87 -9.57 6.63
C GLY A 70 3.33 -8.49 5.70
N VAL A 71 2.26 -8.80 5.00
CA VAL A 71 1.55 -7.88 4.09
C VAL A 71 0.16 -7.60 4.65
N VAL A 72 -0.22 -6.35 4.72
CA VAL A 72 -1.57 -5.92 5.10
C VAL A 72 -2.52 -6.16 3.92
N MET A 73 -3.36 -7.17 4.03
CA MET A 73 -4.33 -7.51 2.99
C MET A 73 -5.65 -6.78 3.17
N GLN A 74 -6.00 -6.48 4.41
CA GLN A 74 -7.26 -5.83 4.77
C GLN A 74 -7.08 -5.11 6.11
N THR A 75 -7.75 -3.97 6.29
CA THR A 75 -7.66 -3.17 7.52
C THR A 75 -8.90 -3.30 8.40
N ASN A 76 -10.05 -3.66 7.82
CA ASN A 76 -11.30 -3.86 8.57
C ASN A 76 -12.15 -5.00 7.96
N PRO A 77 -12.24 -6.19 8.60
CA PRO A 77 -11.41 -6.62 9.73
C PRO A 77 -9.94 -6.75 9.35
N LEU A 78 -9.03 -6.52 10.30
CA LEU A 78 -7.60 -6.59 10.02
C LEU A 78 -7.16 -8.00 9.58
N ARG A 79 -6.40 -8.07 8.49
CA ARG A 79 -5.74 -9.29 8.00
C ARG A 79 -4.33 -8.97 7.51
N ILE A 80 -3.35 -9.54 8.21
CA ILE A 80 -1.93 -9.47 7.83
C ILE A 80 -1.48 -10.88 7.44
N LEU A 81 -1.15 -11.08 6.17
CA LEU A 81 -0.61 -12.37 5.72
C LEU A 81 0.91 -12.40 5.87
N HIS A 82 1.42 -13.52 6.33
CA HIS A 82 2.86 -13.75 6.47
C HIS A 82 3.18 -15.24 6.34
N CYS A 83 4.40 -15.54 5.92
CA CYS A 83 4.90 -16.92 5.88
C CYS A 83 5.55 -17.30 7.21
N SER A 84 5.23 -18.48 7.72
CA SER A 84 5.89 -19.06 8.90
C SER A 84 6.04 -20.58 8.71
N SER A 85 6.67 -21.26 9.67
CA SER A 85 6.73 -22.74 9.65
C SER A 85 5.30 -23.30 9.52
N GLY A 86 5.06 -24.08 8.49
CA GLY A 86 3.74 -24.64 8.17
C GLY A 86 2.90 -23.82 7.18
N GLY A 87 3.47 -22.82 6.50
CA GLY A 87 2.85 -22.13 5.37
C GLY A 87 2.40 -20.69 5.66
N VAL A 88 1.46 -20.21 4.84
CA VAL A 88 0.90 -18.86 4.96
C VAL A 88 -0.08 -18.80 6.12
N LYS A 89 0.07 -17.80 6.98
CA LYS A 89 -0.82 -17.52 8.12
C LYS A 89 -1.39 -16.12 8.02
N ALA A 90 -2.50 -15.88 8.73
CA ALA A 90 -3.12 -14.58 8.84
C ALA A 90 -3.16 -14.15 10.31
N ASP A 91 -2.55 -13.00 10.60
CA ASP A 91 -2.75 -12.31 11.88
C ASP A 91 -3.92 -11.33 11.74
N THR A 92 -4.73 -11.26 12.80
CA THR A 92 -5.87 -10.31 12.92
C THR A 92 -5.60 -9.22 13.94
N SER A 93 -4.36 -9.13 14.43
CA SER A 93 -3.90 -8.17 15.42
C SER A 93 -2.50 -7.67 15.08
N VAL A 94 -2.21 -6.43 15.48
CA VAL A 94 -0.88 -5.82 15.32
C VAL A 94 0.07 -6.12 16.48
N SER A 95 -0.35 -6.84 17.50
CA SER A 95 0.38 -7.00 18.78
C SER A 95 1.81 -7.54 18.67
N ARG A 96 2.12 -8.24 17.57
CA ARG A 96 3.45 -8.81 17.29
C ARG A 96 4.26 -8.04 16.27
N TRP A 97 3.72 -6.97 15.71
CA TRP A 97 4.32 -6.17 14.64
C TRP A 97 4.79 -4.84 15.19
N GLN A 98 6.04 -4.45 14.95
CA GLN A 98 6.66 -3.25 15.52
C GLN A 98 6.81 -2.12 14.52
N PHE A 99 6.91 -2.42 13.22
CA PHE A 99 7.11 -1.43 12.18
C PHE A 99 6.16 -1.67 11.00
N HIS A 100 5.88 -0.60 10.26
CA HIS A 100 5.09 -0.66 9.04
C HIS A 100 5.58 0.38 8.02
N GLY A 101 5.22 0.17 6.77
CA GLY A 101 5.48 1.11 5.69
C GLY A 101 5.14 0.56 4.32
N MET A 102 5.27 1.41 3.31
CA MET A 102 5.00 1.06 1.92
C MET A 102 6.32 0.78 1.17
N LEU A 103 6.30 -0.17 0.26
CA LEU A 103 7.40 -0.34 -0.68
C LEU A 103 7.56 0.92 -1.55
N THR A 104 8.80 1.36 -1.76
CA THR A 104 9.12 2.56 -2.56
C THR A 104 8.46 2.52 -3.94
N MET A 105 8.42 1.34 -4.57
CA MET A 105 7.79 1.16 -5.87
C MET A 105 6.27 1.39 -5.85
N PHE A 106 5.63 1.39 -4.68
CA PHE A 106 4.20 1.64 -4.49
C PHE A 106 3.88 2.93 -3.75
N ALA A 107 4.89 3.63 -3.23
CA ALA A 107 4.69 4.83 -2.42
C ALA A 107 3.92 5.95 -3.16
N GLY A 108 4.14 6.08 -4.48
CA GLY A 108 3.36 6.98 -5.33
C GLY A 108 1.94 6.49 -5.66
N ARG A 109 1.59 5.27 -5.21
CA ARG A 109 0.27 4.66 -5.41
C ARG A 109 -0.52 4.50 -4.12
N MET A 110 -0.05 5.10 -3.02
CA MET A 110 -0.78 5.12 -1.75
C MET A 110 -2.11 5.86 -1.93
N GLY A 111 -3.18 5.24 -1.49
CA GLY A 111 -4.54 5.74 -1.71
C GLY A 111 -5.12 5.39 -3.07
N LEU A 112 -4.45 4.51 -3.84
CA LEU A 112 -4.95 4.04 -5.12
C LEU A 112 -6.29 3.32 -4.94
N MET A 113 -7.36 3.89 -5.50
CA MET A 113 -8.64 3.18 -5.66
C MET A 113 -8.72 2.64 -7.08
N GLN A 114 -9.10 1.38 -7.21
CA GLN A 114 -9.14 0.67 -8.49
C GLN A 114 -10.29 -0.35 -8.52
N ILE A 115 -10.51 -0.93 -9.68
CA ILE A 115 -11.54 -1.95 -9.86
C ILE A 115 -11.43 -3.08 -8.82
N GLY A 116 -12.56 -3.40 -8.17
CA GLY A 116 -12.65 -4.37 -7.08
C GLY A 116 -12.54 -3.76 -5.67
N ASP A 117 -12.21 -2.48 -5.54
CA ASP A 117 -12.28 -1.79 -4.25
C ASP A 117 -13.73 -1.37 -3.94
N SER A 118 -14.07 -1.20 -2.65
CA SER A 118 -15.40 -0.77 -2.23
C SER A 118 -15.36 0.03 -0.92
N GLY A 119 -16.46 0.73 -0.63
CA GLY A 119 -16.67 1.49 0.59
C GLY A 119 -16.80 2.99 0.38
N ASP A 120 -16.82 3.74 1.49
CA ASP A 120 -17.11 5.19 1.49
C ASP A 120 -16.10 6.01 0.68
N ALA A 121 -14.83 5.60 0.63
CA ALA A 121 -13.82 6.26 -0.18
C ALA A 121 -14.12 6.14 -1.68
N VAL A 122 -14.57 4.97 -2.15
CA VAL A 122 -15.00 4.74 -3.53
C VAL A 122 -16.25 5.55 -3.84
N LYS A 123 -17.22 5.55 -2.93
CA LYS A 123 -18.43 6.36 -3.04
C LYS A 123 -18.12 7.85 -3.16
N GLY A 124 -17.16 8.34 -2.38
CA GLY A 124 -16.65 9.70 -2.48
C GLY A 124 -16.02 10.02 -3.83
N LEU A 125 -15.19 9.11 -4.36
CA LEU A 125 -14.60 9.21 -5.70
C LEU A 125 -15.67 9.28 -6.79
N GLN A 126 -16.66 8.37 -6.75
CA GLN A 126 -17.77 8.32 -7.70
C GLN A 126 -18.58 9.62 -7.69
N SER A 127 -18.89 10.14 -6.49
CA SER A 127 -19.58 11.42 -6.35
C SER A 127 -18.77 12.58 -6.95
N ALA A 128 -17.45 12.59 -6.73
CA ALA A 128 -16.56 13.61 -7.29
C ALA A 128 -16.46 13.54 -8.82
N LEU A 129 -16.41 12.33 -9.40
CA LEU A 129 -16.44 12.12 -10.85
C LEU A 129 -17.73 12.65 -11.46
N MET A 130 -18.88 12.32 -10.86
CA MET A 130 -20.19 12.81 -11.33
C MET A 130 -20.27 14.34 -11.27
N ALA A 131 -19.78 14.96 -10.17
CA ALA A 131 -19.72 16.41 -10.04
C ALA A 131 -18.80 17.06 -11.07
N ALA A 132 -17.69 16.39 -11.46
CA ALA A 132 -16.76 16.82 -12.50
C ALA A 132 -17.29 16.58 -13.93
N GLY A 133 -18.52 16.08 -14.11
CA GLY A 133 -19.16 15.86 -15.40
C GLY A 133 -18.84 14.51 -16.06
N PHE A 134 -18.41 13.53 -15.27
CA PHE A 134 -18.20 12.15 -15.69
C PHE A 134 -19.28 11.25 -15.07
N PRO A 135 -20.45 11.09 -15.75
CA PRO A 135 -21.60 10.42 -15.14
C PRO A 135 -21.39 8.91 -14.97
N LEU A 136 -22.07 8.35 -13.98
CA LEU A 136 -22.16 6.92 -13.70
C LEU A 136 -23.64 6.49 -13.84
N PRO A 137 -24.15 6.33 -15.07
CA PRO A 137 -25.59 6.19 -15.31
C PRO A 137 -26.18 4.85 -14.87
N LEU A 138 -25.38 3.80 -14.70
CA LEU A 138 -25.86 2.46 -14.34
C LEU A 138 -25.97 2.27 -12.83
N HIS A 139 -24.96 2.69 -12.08
CA HIS A 139 -24.83 2.38 -10.65
C HIS A 139 -24.73 3.64 -9.77
N GLY A 140 -24.35 4.79 -10.36
CA GLY A 140 -24.16 6.01 -9.59
C GLY A 140 -23.00 5.91 -8.59
N ALA A 141 -23.17 6.55 -7.43
CA ALA A 141 -22.19 6.48 -6.33
C ALA A 141 -22.60 5.38 -5.33
N ASP A 142 -22.53 4.14 -5.75
CA ASP A 142 -22.89 2.96 -4.96
C ASP A 142 -21.80 2.52 -3.96
N GLY A 143 -20.57 2.98 -4.16
CA GLY A 143 -19.42 2.62 -3.34
C GLY A 143 -18.69 1.36 -3.82
N ASP A 144 -19.03 0.79 -4.98
CA ASP A 144 -18.33 -0.33 -5.59
C ASP A 144 -17.54 0.15 -6.81
N PHE A 145 -16.22 -0.02 -6.82
CA PHE A 145 -15.38 0.35 -7.94
C PHE A 145 -15.49 -0.71 -9.05
N GLY A 146 -16.53 -0.60 -9.86
CA GLY A 146 -16.77 -1.45 -11.02
C GLY A 146 -16.18 -0.87 -12.31
N ALA A 147 -16.48 -1.55 -13.44
CA ALA A 147 -16.01 -1.16 -14.76
C ALA A 147 -16.53 0.24 -15.19
N GLU A 148 -17.72 0.64 -14.76
CA GLU A 148 -18.27 1.96 -15.02
C GLU A 148 -17.44 3.06 -14.34
N THR A 149 -17.09 2.87 -13.06
CA THR A 149 -16.23 3.78 -12.33
C THR A 149 -14.83 3.88 -12.95
N GLU A 150 -14.24 2.75 -13.35
CA GLU A 150 -12.96 2.71 -14.05
C GLU A 150 -13.02 3.50 -15.36
N GLN A 151 -14.05 3.31 -16.17
CA GLN A 151 -14.20 4.01 -17.44
C GLN A 151 -14.38 5.52 -17.27
N ALA A 152 -15.21 5.95 -16.34
CA ALA A 152 -15.39 7.37 -16.00
C ALA A 152 -14.08 8.00 -15.54
N LEU A 153 -13.33 7.29 -14.71
CA LEU A 153 -12.04 7.74 -14.21
C LEU A 153 -10.99 7.87 -15.33
N ARG A 154 -10.92 6.91 -16.26
CA ARG A 154 -10.04 7.00 -17.44
C ARG A 154 -10.37 8.22 -18.31
N GLN A 155 -11.65 8.51 -18.53
CA GLN A 155 -12.08 9.68 -19.26
C GLN A 155 -11.69 10.98 -18.54
N PHE A 156 -11.88 11.03 -17.22
CA PHE A 156 -11.43 12.15 -16.40
C PHE A 156 -9.92 12.38 -16.52
N GLN A 157 -9.13 11.31 -16.32
CA GLN A 157 -7.66 11.37 -16.40
C GLN A 157 -7.20 11.88 -17.77
N GLN A 158 -7.76 11.34 -18.86
CA GLN A 158 -7.43 11.77 -20.21
C GLN A 158 -7.76 13.24 -20.44
N LYS A 159 -8.92 13.70 -20.02
CA LYS A 159 -9.34 15.10 -20.16
C LYS A 159 -8.48 16.05 -19.31
N SER A 160 -7.98 15.58 -18.18
CA SER A 160 -7.10 16.31 -17.26
C SER A 160 -5.61 16.24 -17.64
N GLY A 161 -5.25 15.57 -18.74
CA GLY A 161 -3.87 15.42 -19.18
C GLY A 161 -3.05 14.43 -18.33
N LEU A 162 -3.72 13.59 -17.53
CA LEU A 162 -3.10 12.56 -16.71
C LEU A 162 -2.97 11.24 -17.47
N ILE A 163 -2.15 10.34 -16.93
CA ILE A 163 -2.08 8.96 -17.45
C ILE A 163 -3.43 8.27 -17.18
N ALA A 164 -4.11 7.85 -18.26
CA ALA A 164 -5.41 7.17 -18.18
C ALA A 164 -5.26 5.72 -17.65
N SER A 165 -4.78 5.58 -16.42
CA SER A 165 -4.55 4.28 -15.75
C SER A 165 -5.84 3.56 -15.37
N GLY A 166 -6.92 4.30 -15.15
CA GLY A 166 -8.19 3.78 -14.60
C GLY A 166 -8.14 3.53 -13.10
N ALA A 167 -7.08 3.96 -12.44
CA ALA A 167 -6.94 3.89 -11.00
C ALA A 167 -6.76 5.30 -10.42
N ALA A 168 -7.42 5.59 -9.29
CA ALA A 168 -7.36 6.89 -8.64
C ALA A 168 -6.15 6.97 -7.72
N ASP A 169 -5.04 7.47 -8.23
CA ASP A 169 -3.85 7.80 -7.47
C ASP A 169 -3.94 9.22 -6.84
N ALA A 170 -2.91 9.59 -6.08
CA ALA A 170 -2.86 10.88 -5.41
C ALA A 170 -2.96 12.07 -6.37
N GLU A 171 -2.37 11.96 -7.56
CA GLU A 171 -2.40 12.99 -8.58
C GLU A 171 -3.82 13.15 -9.16
N THR A 172 -4.47 12.04 -9.48
CA THR A 172 -5.86 11.99 -9.92
C THR A 172 -6.82 12.57 -8.89
N LEU A 173 -6.65 12.22 -7.61
CA LEU A 173 -7.47 12.73 -6.51
C LEU A 173 -7.26 14.23 -6.28
N ALA A 174 -6.02 14.70 -6.41
CA ALA A 174 -5.72 16.14 -6.33
C ALA A 174 -6.40 16.91 -7.47
N ALA A 175 -6.32 16.41 -8.71
CA ALA A 175 -6.96 17.03 -9.87
C ALA A 175 -8.50 17.07 -9.71
N LEU A 176 -9.11 16.00 -9.20
CA LEU A 176 -10.56 15.96 -8.91
C LEU A 176 -10.98 16.98 -7.85
N ARG A 177 -10.18 17.18 -6.81
CA ARG A 177 -10.47 18.18 -5.75
C ARG A 177 -10.42 19.61 -6.28
N LEU A 178 -9.47 19.93 -7.16
CA LEU A 178 -9.32 21.25 -7.76
C LEU A 178 -10.49 21.61 -8.68
N LEU A 179 -11.20 20.65 -9.26
CA LEU A 179 -12.37 20.89 -10.11
C LEU A 179 -13.67 21.02 -9.33
N ASN A 180 -13.73 20.53 -8.11
CA ASN A 180 -14.93 20.46 -7.28
C ASN A 180 -14.88 21.44 -6.07
N GLY A 181 -13.84 22.25 -5.94
CA GLY A 181 -13.67 23.32 -4.96
C GLY A 181 -13.84 24.68 -5.59
#